data_cfd8feb62cfbfcc80a682ecab50e7560
#
_entry.id   cfd8feb62cfbfcc80a682ecab50e7560
#
_cell.length_a   1.000
_cell.length_b   1.000
_cell.length_c   1.000
_cell.angle_alpha   90.00
_cell.angle_beta   90.00
_cell.angle_gamma   90.00
#
_symmetry.space_group_name_H-M   'P 1'
#
loop_
_entity.id
_entity.type
_entity.pdbx_description
1 polymer ?
#
loop_
_entity_poly.entity_id
_entity_poly.type
_entity_poly.pdbx_seq_one_letter_code
_entity_poly.pdbx_strand_id
1 'polypeptide(L)'
;NYGGVRIDGTNATIIGNRQGEFIADRNNIARVWMDHAFWPFVTTKLYMDQTGDMNVLFEKIPYFKDLQTKRGTAHDEKWSSAYGENQKTESGEVYYGTVLEHILLENLCAFYDVGEHNEMKLHGADWNDAMDMAWENGESVAFTCAYAGNMKNIAEYLRKLQEKEMFDRIEVAEEMEILFTGDRELYESPEKKQQILRQYTEKCAHDISGNTIVIRLDQLSRNLDEKADWMMENIRRREW
;
A
#
# COMPACT_ATOMS: atom_id res chain seq x y z
N ASN A 1 11.44 8.00 -2.09
CA ASN A 1 10.01 8.29 -1.90
C ASN A 1 9.34 7.41 -0.84
N TYR A 2 9.83 6.16 -0.62
CA TYR A 2 9.21 5.23 0.32
C TYR A 2 9.22 5.71 1.79
N GLY A 3 10.15 6.55 2.19
CA GLY A 3 10.18 7.14 3.54
C GLY A 3 8.97 8.02 3.89
N GLY A 4 8.08 8.33 2.94
CA GLY A 4 6.81 9.02 3.16
C GLY A 4 5.60 8.09 3.23
N VAL A 5 5.79 6.78 3.09
CA VAL A 5 4.72 5.77 3.17
C VAL A 5 4.39 5.49 4.64
N ARG A 6 3.12 5.60 5.01
CA ARG A 6 2.62 5.18 6.32
C ARG A 6 2.36 3.68 6.34
N ILE A 7 2.41 3.10 7.52
CA ILE A 7 2.12 1.66 7.71
C ILE A 7 0.67 1.28 7.33
N ASP A 8 -0.22 2.23 7.11
CA ASP A 8 -1.58 1.98 6.60
C ASP A 8 -1.70 2.03 5.07
N GLY A 9 -0.56 2.09 4.36
CA GLY A 9 -0.47 2.11 2.90
C GLY A 9 -0.83 3.45 2.25
N THR A 10 -0.88 4.55 3.04
CA THR A 10 -1.04 5.91 2.53
C THR A 10 0.30 6.64 2.48
N ASN A 11 0.36 7.76 1.79
CA ASN A 11 1.57 8.55 1.65
C ASN A 11 1.40 9.94 2.28
N ALA A 12 2.49 10.48 2.82
CA ALA A 12 2.57 11.90 3.12
C ALA A 12 2.50 12.70 1.81
N THR A 13 1.70 13.77 1.79
CA THR A 13 1.40 14.51 0.55
C THR A 13 2.47 15.52 0.17
N ILE A 14 3.29 15.97 1.10
CA ILE A 14 4.25 17.05 0.89
C ILE A 14 5.65 16.58 1.28
N ILE A 15 6.62 16.79 0.38
CA ILE A 15 8.03 16.66 0.68
C ILE A 15 8.48 17.99 1.30
N GLY A 16 9.08 17.94 2.50
CA GLY A 16 9.58 19.11 3.20
C GLY A 16 10.86 19.69 2.58
N ASN A 17 11.35 20.77 3.18
CA ASN A 17 12.54 21.47 2.71
C ASN A 17 13.87 20.79 3.09
N ARG A 18 13.84 19.83 4.01
CA ARG A 18 15.00 19.08 4.44
C ARG A 18 15.02 17.70 3.75
N GLN A 19 16.22 17.18 3.56
CA GLN A 19 16.37 15.83 3.03
C GLN A 19 15.69 14.81 3.96
N GLY A 20 14.76 14.01 3.40
CA GLY A 20 14.00 13.01 4.15
C GLY A 20 12.85 13.57 5.00
N GLU A 21 12.58 14.87 4.93
CA GLU A 21 11.44 15.49 5.60
C GLU A 21 10.17 15.26 4.77
N PHE A 22 9.16 14.68 5.41
CA PHE A 22 7.81 14.56 4.85
C PHE A 22 6.86 15.37 5.72
N ILE A 23 5.90 16.00 5.11
CA ILE A 23 4.88 16.78 5.80
C ILE A 23 3.55 16.16 5.47
N ALA A 24 2.83 15.76 6.51
CA ALA A 24 1.42 15.44 6.40
C ALA A 24 0.66 16.64 5.84
N ASP A 25 -0.59 16.52 5.62
CA ASP A 25 -1.41 17.53 4.99
C ASP A 25 -1.37 18.89 5.64
N ARG A 26 -1.67 19.93 4.88
CA ARG A 26 -1.89 21.26 5.42
C ARG A 26 -3.07 21.22 6.39
N ASN A 27 -2.89 21.81 7.56
CA ASN A 27 -3.93 21.92 8.61
C ASN A 27 -4.38 20.58 9.21
N ASN A 28 -3.55 19.53 9.18
CA ASN A 28 -3.88 18.19 9.69
C ASN A 28 -5.13 17.55 9.05
N ILE A 29 -5.46 17.96 7.83
CA ILE A 29 -6.52 17.32 7.06
C ILE A 29 -5.90 16.19 6.27
N ALA A 30 -6.31 14.97 6.55
CA ALA A 30 -5.84 13.81 5.79
C ALA A 30 -6.35 13.90 4.34
N ARG A 31 -5.41 13.83 3.40
CA ARG A 31 -5.72 13.68 1.98
C ARG A 31 -5.09 12.39 1.49
N VAL A 32 -5.91 11.36 1.45
CA VAL A 32 -5.51 10.11 0.80
C VAL A 32 -5.77 10.27 -0.68
N TRP A 33 -4.70 10.24 -1.46
CA TRP A 33 -4.76 10.36 -2.91
C TRP A 33 -4.42 9.00 -3.52
N MET A 34 -5.31 8.50 -4.34
CA MET A 34 -5.19 7.15 -4.88
C MET A 34 -3.94 6.95 -5.74
N ASP A 35 -3.49 7.96 -6.44
CA ASP A 35 -2.30 7.91 -7.29
C ASP A 35 -0.97 7.88 -6.51
N HIS A 36 -0.93 8.43 -5.30
CA HIS A 36 0.31 8.51 -4.53
C HIS A 36 0.92 7.14 -4.23
N ALA A 37 0.11 6.14 -3.95
CA ALA A 37 0.55 4.78 -3.71
C ALA A 37 0.81 3.98 -5.02
N PHE A 38 0.42 4.52 -6.17
CA PHE A 38 0.64 3.92 -7.48
C PHE A 38 2.05 4.22 -8.04
N TRP A 39 2.46 5.48 -7.99
CA TRP A 39 3.69 5.96 -8.63
C TRP A 39 5.00 5.42 -8.04
N PRO A 40 5.12 5.15 -6.72
CA PRO A 40 6.36 4.62 -6.17
C PRO A 40 6.82 3.33 -6.86
N PHE A 41 5.93 2.37 -7.08
CA PHE A 41 6.29 1.15 -7.79
C PHE A 41 6.64 1.42 -9.28
N VAL A 42 5.87 2.24 -9.97
CA VAL A 42 6.17 2.60 -11.38
C VAL A 42 7.58 3.18 -11.51
N THR A 43 7.95 4.09 -10.60
CA THR A 43 9.28 4.71 -10.57
C THR A 43 10.36 3.67 -10.27
N THR A 44 10.14 2.79 -9.29
CA THR A 44 11.09 1.71 -8.96
C THR A 44 11.24 0.73 -10.10
N LYS A 45 10.13 0.37 -10.76
CA LYS A 45 10.16 -0.45 -11.96
C LYS A 45 11.03 0.14 -13.06
N LEU A 46 10.86 1.44 -13.36
CA LEU A 46 11.68 2.13 -14.35
C LEU A 46 13.16 2.14 -13.96
N TYR A 47 13.47 2.33 -12.69
CA TYR A 47 14.85 2.24 -12.20
C TYR A 47 15.43 0.85 -12.43
N MET A 48 14.73 -0.21 -12.00
CA MET A 48 15.18 -1.59 -12.18
C MET A 48 15.34 -1.97 -13.66
N ASP A 49 14.42 -1.53 -14.52
CA ASP A 49 14.47 -1.80 -15.94
C ASP A 49 15.68 -1.12 -16.62
N GLN A 50 16.07 0.07 -16.16
CA GLN A 50 17.18 0.83 -16.71
C GLN A 50 18.54 0.37 -16.18
N THR A 51 18.61 -0.01 -14.91
CA THR A 51 19.90 -0.31 -14.23
C THR A 51 20.19 -1.79 -14.10
N GLY A 52 19.15 -2.63 -14.11
CA GLY A 52 19.23 -4.05 -13.77
C GLY A 52 19.39 -4.30 -12.26
N ASP A 53 19.40 -3.25 -11.44
CA ASP A 53 19.57 -3.35 -9.99
C ASP A 53 18.27 -3.73 -9.30
N MET A 54 18.09 -5.01 -9.04
CA MET A 54 16.97 -5.54 -8.28
C MET A 54 17.20 -5.54 -6.76
N ASN A 55 18.42 -5.26 -6.29
CA ASN A 55 18.72 -5.25 -4.85
C ASN A 55 18.01 -4.09 -4.15
N VAL A 56 17.66 -3.03 -4.87
CA VAL A 56 16.88 -1.90 -4.34
C VAL A 56 15.60 -2.36 -3.64
N LEU A 57 15.00 -3.49 -4.06
CA LEU A 57 13.79 -4.05 -3.44
C LEU A 57 14.02 -4.49 -1.99
N PHE A 58 15.25 -4.75 -1.58
CA PHE A 58 15.61 -5.26 -0.25
C PHE A 58 16.25 -4.20 0.65
N GLU A 59 16.39 -2.97 0.17
CA GLU A 59 16.78 -1.86 1.03
C GLU A 59 15.73 -1.62 2.11
N LYS A 60 16.20 -1.44 3.37
CA LYS A 60 15.31 -1.20 4.52
C LYS A 60 15.11 0.29 4.74
N ILE A 61 13.84 0.69 4.81
CA ILE A 61 13.41 2.07 4.98
C ILE A 61 12.37 2.13 6.11
N PRO A 62 12.38 3.15 6.98
CA PRO A 62 11.34 3.30 7.99
C PRO A 62 10.03 3.75 7.34
N TYR A 63 8.90 3.38 7.94
CA TYR A 63 7.60 3.96 7.60
C TYR A 63 7.42 5.32 8.25
N PHE A 64 6.78 6.22 7.53
CA PHE A 64 6.39 7.52 8.06
C PHE A 64 5.26 7.38 9.09
N LYS A 65 5.29 8.22 10.13
CA LYS A 65 4.25 8.28 11.16
C LYS A 65 3.94 9.72 11.53
N ASP A 66 2.67 10.04 11.55
CA ASP A 66 2.13 11.31 12.02
C ASP A 66 0.81 11.09 12.78
N LEU A 67 0.06 12.15 13.01
CA LEU A 67 -1.26 12.11 13.65
C LEU A 67 -2.28 11.28 12.86
N GLN A 68 -2.14 11.16 11.53
CA GLN A 68 -3.10 10.47 10.69
C GLN A 68 -2.97 8.95 10.82
N THR A 69 -4.09 8.26 10.85
CA THR A 69 -4.15 6.80 10.90
C THR A 69 -5.41 6.28 10.19
N LYS A 70 -5.50 4.95 10.02
CA LYS A 70 -6.63 4.28 9.37
C LYS A 70 -6.97 4.89 8.01
N ARG A 71 -5.95 5.11 7.20
CA ARG A 71 -6.04 5.71 5.85
C ARG A 71 -6.74 7.07 5.87
N GLY A 72 -6.35 7.91 6.83
CA GLY A 72 -6.85 9.26 6.97
C GLY A 72 -8.28 9.40 7.54
N THR A 73 -8.89 8.31 7.98
CA THR A 73 -10.25 8.34 8.54
C THR A 73 -10.29 8.57 10.06
N ALA A 74 -9.13 8.57 10.73
CA ALA A 74 -9.01 8.78 12.16
C ALA A 74 -7.69 9.46 12.52
N HIS A 75 -7.63 9.99 13.74
CA HIS A 75 -6.41 10.47 14.36
C HIS A 75 -5.91 9.46 15.40
N ASP A 76 -4.60 9.33 15.46
CA ASP A 76 -3.91 8.56 16.50
C ASP A 76 -3.74 9.43 17.76
N GLU A 77 -4.67 9.33 18.70
CA GLU A 77 -4.69 10.12 19.93
C GLU A 77 -3.47 9.90 20.85
N LYS A 78 -2.69 8.85 20.58
CA LYS A 78 -1.44 8.57 21.33
C LYS A 78 -0.22 9.20 20.67
N TRP A 79 -0.32 9.59 19.40
CA TRP A 79 0.79 10.24 18.70
C TRP A 79 0.99 11.68 19.16
N SER A 80 2.23 12.08 19.29
CA SER A 80 2.63 13.48 19.53
C SER A 80 3.99 13.73 18.86
N SER A 81 4.41 14.98 18.78
CA SER A 81 5.73 15.33 18.24
C SER A 81 6.90 14.66 18.99
N ALA A 82 6.71 14.30 20.26
CA ALA A 82 7.69 13.56 21.04
C ALA A 82 7.83 12.09 20.61
N TYR A 83 6.82 11.52 19.96
CA TYR A 83 6.90 10.19 19.33
C TYR A 83 7.89 10.19 18.17
N GLY A 84 7.93 11.26 17.39
CA GLY A 84 8.73 11.40 16.17
C GLY A 84 7.94 11.04 14.91
N GLU A 85 8.65 10.98 13.78
CA GLU A 85 8.06 10.83 12.44
C GLU A 85 8.22 9.43 11.84
N ASN A 86 8.70 8.45 12.63
CA ASN A 86 8.86 7.08 12.17
C ASN A 86 7.98 6.12 12.95
N GLN A 87 7.38 5.17 12.23
CA GLN A 87 6.59 4.10 12.84
C GLN A 87 7.43 3.30 13.83
N LYS A 88 6.90 3.06 15.01
CA LYS A 88 7.53 2.25 16.05
C LYS A 88 6.81 0.94 16.27
N THR A 89 7.57 0.03 16.85
CA THR A 89 7.06 -1.22 17.40
C THR A 89 6.60 -1.02 18.84
N GLU A 90 5.84 -1.97 19.37
CA GLU A 90 5.42 -2.00 20.78
C GLU A 90 6.60 -1.95 21.77
N SER A 91 7.81 -2.34 21.34
CA SER A 91 9.05 -2.19 22.13
C SER A 91 9.62 -0.76 22.10
N GLY A 92 9.06 0.15 21.30
CA GLY A 92 9.50 1.53 21.13
C GLY A 92 10.62 1.72 20.08
N GLU A 93 11.05 0.68 19.42
CA GLU A 93 12.06 0.75 18.36
C GLU A 93 11.45 1.17 17.02
N VAL A 94 12.22 1.87 16.18
CA VAL A 94 11.76 2.20 14.82
C VAL A 94 11.69 0.94 13.97
N TYR A 95 10.55 0.73 13.31
CA TYR A 95 10.36 -0.38 12.38
C TYR A 95 10.87 -0.03 10.99
N TYR A 96 11.62 -0.95 10.38
CA TYR A 96 12.17 -0.83 9.04
C TYR A 96 11.64 -1.97 8.15
N GLY A 97 10.80 -1.63 7.18
CA GLY A 97 10.40 -2.55 6.12
C GLY A 97 11.32 -2.45 4.91
N THR A 98 11.32 -3.48 4.06
CA THR A 98 12.00 -3.41 2.76
C THR A 98 11.22 -2.54 1.78
N VAL A 99 11.88 -2.03 0.74
CA VAL A 99 11.20 -1.35 -0.38
C VAL A 99 10.11 -2.25 -0.97
N LEU A 100 10.37 -3.55 -1.10
CA LEU A 100 9.37 -4.51 -1.57
C LEU A 100 8.16 -4.59 -0.63
N GLU A 101 8.38 -4.57 0.69
CA GLU A 101 7.29 -4.55 1.68
C GLU A 101 6.41 -3.29 1.51
N HIS A 102 7.02 -2.11 1.36
CA HIS A 102 6.28 -0.86 1.09
C HIS A 102 5.44 -0.96 -0.18
N ILE A 103 6.03 -1.45 -1.28
CA ILE A 103 5.33 -1.66 -2.55
C ILE A 103 4.14 -2.60 -2.38
N LEU A 104 4.34 -3.73 -1.71
CA LEU A 104 3.28 -4.71 -1.46
C LEU A 104 2.16 -4.09 -0.63
N LEU A 105 2.52 -3.39 0.44
CA LEU A 105 1.56 -2.74 1.33
C LEU A 105 0.68 -1.74 0.59
N GLU A 106 1.27 -0.82 -0.18
CA GLU A 106 0.55 0.19 -0.95
C GLU A 106 -0.45 -0.44 -1.91
N ASN A 107 -0.01 -1.45 -2.68
CA ASN A 107 -0.86 -2.10 -3.69
C ASN A 107 -1.93 -3.01 -3.07
N LEU A 108 -1.62 -3.71 -1.98
CA LEU A 108 -2.58 -4.56 -1.29
C LEU A 108 -3.65 -3.75 -0.55
N CYS A 109 -3.26 -2.69 0.16
CA CYS A 109 -4.24 -1.79 0.77
C CYS A 109 -5.19 -1.20 -0.26
N ALA A 110 -4.67 -0.78 -1.41
CA ALA A 110 -5.47 -0.28 -2.51
C ALA A 110 -6.46 -1.33 -3.05
N PHE A 111 -6.07 -2.60 -3.16
CA PHE A 111 -6.96 -3.70 -3.58
C PHE A 111 -8.18 -3.86 -2.67
N TYR A 112 -8.03 -3.60 -1.37
CA TYR A 112 -9.11 -3.73 -0.38
C TYR A 112 -9.89 -2.42 -0.16
N ASP A 113 -9.41 -1.29 -0.66
CA ASP A 113 -10.02 0.03 -0.51
C ASP A 113 -10.97 0.33 -1.66
N VAL A 114 -12.15 -0.28 -1.63
CA VAL A 114 -13.12 -0.26 -2.72
C VAL A 114 -14.45 0.36 -2.31
N GLY A 115 -15.18 0.88 -3.29
CA GLY A 115 -16.55 1.36 -3.14
C GLY A 115 -17.59 0.28 -3.42
N GLU A 116 -18.84 0.70 -3.65
CA GLU A 116 -19.99 -0.20 -3.84
C GLU A 116 -19.92 -1.04 -5.13
N HIS A 117 -19.28 -0.52 -6.18
CA HIS A 117 -19.07 -1.24 -7.43
C HIS A 117 -17.85 -2.16 -7.40
N ASN A 118 -17.15 -2.22 -6.25
CA ASN A 118 -15.94 -3.01 -6.05
C ASN A 118 -14.74 -2.53 -6.89
N GLU A 119 -14.79 -1.27 -7.31
CA GLU A 119 -13.68 -0.55 -7.90
C GLU A 119 -12.97 0.29 -6.82
N MET A 120 -11.73 0.69 -7.06
CA MET A 120 -10.95 1.42 -6.07
C MET A 120 -11.56 2.77 -5.74
N LYS A 121 -11.66 3.09 -4.46
CA LYS A 121 -12.12 4.40 -3.98
C LYS A 121 -11.18 5.50 -4.46
N LEU A 122 -11.77 6.59 -4.94
CA LEU A 122 -11.03 7.75 -5.39
C LEU A 122 -10.39 8.53 -4.22
N HIS A 123 -11.05 8.58 -3.07
CA HIS A 123 -10.70 9.40 -1.92
C HIS A 123 -10.53 10.88 -2.28
N GLY A 124 -9.41 11.50 -1.87
CA GLY A 124 -9.06 12.82 -2.36
C GLY A 124 -8.90 12.80 -3.88
N ALA A 125 -9.10 13.95 -4.50
CA ALA A 125 -8.96 14.07 -5.93
C ALA A 125 -7.59 13.57 -6.36
N ASP A 126 -7.59 12.87 -7.42
CA ASP A 126 -6.47 12.72 -8.31
C ASP A 126 -6.06 14.12 -8.85
N TRP A 127 -5.48 14.26 -10.00
CA TRP A 127 -5.16 15.56 -10.63
C TRP A 127 -6.36 16.45 -10.95
N ASN A 128 -7.56 16.00 -10.66
CA ASN A 128 -8.80 16.73 -10.95
C ASN A 128 -9.48 17.18 -9.65
N ASP A 129 -9.20 18.38 -9.21
CA ASP A 129 -9.78 19.00 -8.00
C ASP A 129 -11.31 19.00 -7.98
N ALA A 130 -11.96 18.93 -9.15
CA ALA A 130 -13.42 18.82 -9.22
C ALA A 130 -13.94 17.48 -8.66
N MET A 131 -13.10 16.45 -8.62
CA MET A 131 -13.45 15.14 -8.07
C MET A 131 -13.38 15.09 -6.54
N ASP A 132 -12.88 16.12 -5.86
CA ASP A 132 -12.91 16.24 -4.40
C ASP A 132 -14.34 16.13 -3.84
N MET A 133 -15.33 16.46 -4.64
CA MET A 133 -16.75 16.31 -4.27
C MET A 133 -17.22 14.85 -4.26
N ALA A 134 -16.45 13.92 -4.82
CA ALA A 134 -16.78 12.50 -4.90
C ALA A 134 -15.98 11.64 -3.90
N TRP A 135 -15.32 12.24 -2.93
CA TRP A 135 -14.38 11.55 -2.04
C TRP A 135 -15.00 10.42 -1.20
N GLU A 136 -16.30 10.51 -0.87
CA GLU A 136 -17.00 9.48 -0.09
C GLU A 136 -17.34 8.24 -0.92
N ASN A 137 -17.91 8.44 -2.13
CA ASN A 137 -18.51 7.40 -2.95
C ASN A 137 -17.86 7.26 -4.33
N GLY A 138 -16.90 8.14 -4.67
CA GLY A 138 -16.23 8.08 -5.96
C GLY A 138 -15.35 6.85 -6.06
N GLU A 139 -15.41 6.17 -7.20
CA GLU A 139 -14.59 5.02 -7.56
C GLU A 139 -13.87 5.30 -8.89
N SER A 140 -12.72 4.66 -9.11
CA SER A 140 -11.91 4.88 -10.31
C SER A 140 -11.61 3.58 -11.03
N VAL A 141 -12.28 3.34 -12.15
CA VAL A 141 -11.97 2.24 -13.07
C VAL A 141 -10.55 2.35 -13.60
N ALA A 142 -10.10 3.58 -13.93
CA ALA A 142 -8.75 3.80 -14.45
C ALA A 142 -7.67 3.38 -13.45
N PHE A 143 -7.79 3.79 -12.18
CA PHE A 143 -6.84 3.36 -11.14
C PHE A 143 -6.98 1.88 -10.78
N THR A 144 -8.18 1.31 -10.81
CA THR A 144 -8.36 -0.14 -10.63
C THR A 144 -7.57 -0.91 -11.70
N CYS A 145 -7.64 -0.49 -12.97
CA CYS A 145 -6.81 -1.05 -14.04
C CYS A 145 -5.31 -0.85 -13.80
N ALA A 146 -4.92 0.35 -13.36
CA ALA A 146 -3.52 0.70 -13.15
C ALA A 146 -2.89 -0.15 -12.02
N TYR A 147 -3.57 -0.30 -10.90
CA TYR A 147 -3.11 -1.14 -9.78
C TYR A 147 -3.12 -2.64 -10.13
N ALA A 148 -4.08 -3.12 -10.91
CA ALA A 148 -4.04 -4.47 -11.46
C ALA A 148 -2.76 -4.68 -12.29
N GLY A 149 -2.40 -3.69 -13.12
CA GLY A 149 -1.14 -3.68 -13.87
C GLY A 149 0.09 -3.70 -12.97
N ASN A 150 0.10 -2.91 -11.89
CA ASN A 150 1.16 -2.93 -10.89
C ASN A 150 1.32 -4.32 -10.28
N MET A 151 0.25 -4.94 -9.80
CA MET A 151 0.28 -6.28 -9.19
C MET A 151 0.84 -7.32 -10.15
N LYS A 152 0.45 -7.29 -11.44
CA LYS A 152 1.02 -8.17 -12.48
C LYS A 152 2.53 -7.97 -12.64
N ASN A 153 2.97 -6.72 -12.72
CA ASN A 153 4.39 -6.42 -12.84
C ASN A 153 5.18 -6.84 -11.59
N ILE A 154 4.64 -6.61 -10.39
CA ILE A 154 5.28 -7.06 -9.13
C ILE A 154 5.41 -8.59 -9.16
N ALA A 155 4.34 -9.33 -9.48
CA ALA A 155 4.38 -10.78 -9.58
C ALA A 155 5.44 -11.27 -10.60
N GLU A 156 5.61 -10.58 -11.72
CA GLU A 156 6.66 -10.88 -12.70
C GLU A 156 8.07 -10.68 -12.12
N TYR A 157 8.32 -9.58 -11.39
CA TYR A 157 9.60 -9.34 -10.74
C TYR A 157 9.90 -10.39 -9.66
N LEU A 158 8.91 -10.81 -8.89
CA LEU A 158 9.07 -11.89 -7.90
C LEU A 158 9.51 -13.20 -8.57
N ARG A 159 8.93 -13.54 -9.72
CA ARG A 159 9.37 -14.71 -10.50
C ARG A 159 10.79 -14.54 -11.03
N LYS A 160 11.16 -13.38 -11.54
CA LYS A 160 12.54 -13.08 -11.99
C LYS A 160 13.56 -13.22 -10.85
N LEU A 161 13.22 -12.81 -9.63
CA LEU A 161 14.08 -13.00 -8.45
C LEU A 161 14.30 -14.47 -8.16
N GLN A 162 13.28 -15.32 -8.26
CA GLN A 162 13.38 -16.77 -8.08
C GLN A 162 14.20 -17.43 -9.21
N GLU A 163 13.92 -17.09 -10.46
CA GLU A 163 14.64 -17.62 -11.63
C GLU A 163 16.15 -17.32 -11.60
N LYS A 164 16.52 -16.17 -11.03
CA LYS A 164 17.94 -15.79 -10.82
C LYS A 164 18.54 -16.37 -9.54
N GLU A 165 17.78 -17.18 -8.81
CA GLU A 165 18.19 -17.75 -7.51
C GLU A 165 18.65 -16.70 -6.49
N MET A 166 18.16 -15.46 -6.62
CA MET A 166 18.51 -14.38 -5.70
C MET A 166 17.82 -14.54 -4.35
N PHE A 167 16.52 -14.86 -4.38
CA PHE A 167 15.68 -15.02 -3.20
C PHE A 167 14.55 -16.01 -3.49
N ASP A 168 14.08 -16.73 -2.47
CA ASP A 168 12.93 -17.63 -2.54
C ASP A 168 11.79 -17.20 -1.62
N ARG A 169 12.08 -16.28 -0.70
CA ARG A 169 11.15 -15.78 0.33
C ARG A 169 11.47 -14.36 0.73
N ILE A 170 10.49 -13.70 1.35
CA ILE A 170 10.63 -12.38 1.95
C ILE A 170 10.07 -12.40 3.37
N GLU A 171 10.53 -11.45 4.19
CA GLU A 171 9.95 -11.14 5.49
C GLU A 171 9.17 -9.83 5.36
N VAL A 172 7.97 -9.78 5.95
CA VAL A 172 7.12 -8.60 6.04
C VAL A 172 6.52 -8.51 7.44
N ALA A 173 6.03 -7.33 7.83
CA ALA A 173 5.33 -7.14 9.10
C ALA A 173 4.20 -8.17 9.27
N GLU A 174 4.08 -8.78 10.46
CA GLU A 174 3.06 -9.82 10.70
C GLU A 174 1.64 -9.29 10.51
N GLU A 175 1.41 -8.01 10.75
CA GLU A 175 0.11 -7.37 10.56
C GLU A 175 -0.39 -7.48 9.12
N MET A 176 0.54 -7.56 8.15
CA MET A 176 0.21 -7.70 6.72
C MET A 176 -0.37 -9.07 6.35
N GLU A 177 -0.27 -10.08 7.22
CA GLU A 177 -0.74 -11.45 6.92
C GLU A 177 -2.17 -11.46 6.36
N ILE A 178 -3.06 -10.68 6.96
CA ILE A 178 -4.47 -10.60 6.53
C ILE A 178 -4.64 -10.07 5.10
N LEU A 179 -3.72 -9.24 4.60
CA LEU A 179 -3.77 -8.68 3.25
C LEU A 179 -3.45 -9.71 2.15
N PHE A 180 -2.82 -10.83 2.52
CA PHE A 180 -2.50 -11.92 1.60
C PHE A 180 -3.64 -12.95 1.45
N THR A 181 -4.81 -12.68 2.02
CA THR A 181 -5.98 -13.54 1.85
C THR A 181 -6.28 -13.74 0.36
N GLY A 182 -6.37 -15.01 -0.05
CA GLY A 182 -6.50 -15.43 -1.45
C GLY A 182 -7.82 -16.13 -1.74
N ASP A 183 -8.96 -15.56 -1.36
CA ASP A 183 -10.27 -16.16 -1.58
C ASP A 183 -11.11 -15.32 -2.57
N ARG A 184 -11.41 -15.90 -3.74
CA ARG A 184 -12.23 -15.24 -4.77
C ARG A 184 -13.64 -14.90 -4.28
N GLU A 185 -14.23 -15.70 -3.39
CA GLU A 185 -15.53 -15.40 -2.80
C GLU A 185 -15.47 -14.09 -1.97
N LEU A 186 -14.36 -13.91 -1.24
CA LEU A 186 -14.10 -12.67 -0.53
C LEU A 186 -13.98 -11.49 -1.49
N TYR A 187 -13.29 -11.66 -2.62
CA TYR A 187 -13.08 -10.56 -3.58
C TYR A 187 -14.38 -10.06 -4.22
N GLU A 188 -15.41 -10.89 -4.34
CA GLU A 188 -16.71 -10.48 -4.87
C GLU A 188 -17.51 -9.56 -3.93
N SER A 189 -17.16 -9.46 -2.64
CA SER A 189 -17.86 -8.63 -1.65
C SER A 189 -17.05 -7.39 -1.28
N PRO A 190 -17.49 -6.19 -1.69
CA PRO A 190 -16.91 -4.93 -1.24
C PRO A 190 -16.83 -4.82 0.28
N GLU A 191 -17.88 -5.28 0.99
CA GLU A 191 -17.97 -5.20 2.45
C GLU A 191 -16.90 -6.08 3.11
N LYS A 192 -16.69 -7.31 2.61
CA LYS A 192 -15.64 -8.21 3.12
C LYS A 192 -14.25 -7.62 2.86
N LYS A 193 -14.00 -7.07 1.67
CA LYS A 193 -12.74 -6.37 1.35
C LYS A 193 -12.49 -5.20 2.29
N GLN A 194 -13.46 -4.32 2.47
CA GLN A 194 -13.37 -3.20 3.41
C GLN A 194 -13.18 -3.68 4.86
N GLN A 195 -13.77 -4.81 5.24
CA GLN A 195 -13.56 -5.41 6.56
C GLN A 195 -12.10 -5.85 6.77
N ILE A 196 -11.49 -6.51 5.77
CA ILE A 196 -10.06 -6.85 5.79
C ILE A 196 -9.21 -5.61 5.99
N LEU A 197 -9.46 -4.56 5.20
CA LEU A 197 -8.70 -3.31 5.31
C LEU A 197 -8.87 -2.66 6.70
N ARG A 198 -10.08 -2.62 7.23
CA ARG A 198 -10.32 -2.12 8.60
C ARG A 198 -9.56 -2.91 9.65
N GLN A 199 -9.61 -4.25 9.59
CA GLN A 199 -8.89 -5.11 10.53
C GLN A 199 -7.37 -4.88 10.47
N TYR A 200 -6.83 -4.73 9.26
CA TYR A 200 -5.43 -4.38 9.06
C TYR A 200 -5.08 -3.04 9.71
N THR A 201 -5.81 -1.99 9.31
CA THR A 201 -5.52 -0.61 9.76
C THR A 201 -5.76 -0.40 11.25
N GLU A 202 -6.62 -1.19 11.88
CA GLU A 202 -6.81 -1.21 13.33
C GLU A 202 -5.59 -1.77 14.07
N LYS A 203 -4.96 -2.82 13.55
CA LYS A 203 -3.71 -3.36 14.11
C LYS A 203 -2.55 -2.36 14.03
N CYS A 204 -2.54 -1.53 13.00
CA CYS A 204 -1.48 -0.55 12.72
C CYS A 204 -1.82 0.87 13.21
N ALA A 205 -2.87 1.06 14.00
CA ALA A 205 -3.37 2.40 14.33
C ALA A 205 -2.38 3.26 15.14
N HIS A 206 -1.51 2.64 15.94
CA HIS A 206 -0.45 3.30 16.70
C HIS A 206 0.89 2.61 16.48
N ASP A 207 1.33 1.76 17.40
CA ASP A 207 2.50 0.91 17.26
C ASP A 207 2.13 -0.41 16.57
N ILE A 208 3.12 -1.08 15.97
CA ILE A 208 2.99 -2.44 15.44
C ILE A 208 3.77 -3.41 16.31
N SER A 209 3.50 -4.70 16.21
CA SER A 209 4.15 -5.72 17.03
C SER A 209 5.68 -5.74 16.88
N GLY A 210 6.16 -5.48 15.67
CA GLY A 210 7.56 -5.63 15.29
C GLY A 210 7.94 -7.06 14.89
N ASN A 211 7.00 -8.00 14.99
CA ASN A 211 7.19 -9.35 14.47
C ASN A 211 7.09 -9.38 12.95
N THR A 212 7.68 -10.40 12.35
CA THR A 212 7.62 -10.62 10.90
C THR A 212 7.08 -12.00 10.57
N ILE A 213 6.47 -12.12 9.40
CA ILE A 213 6.13 -13.39 8.79
C ILE A 213 6.97 -13.62 7.54
N VAL A 214 7.21 -14.89 7.22
CA VAL A 214 7.96 -15.29 6.02
C VAL A 214 7.00 -15.77 4.96
N ILE A 215 7.07 -15.19 3.77
CA ILE A 215 6.25 -15.54 2.63
C ILE A 215 7.14 -16.02 1.48
N ARG A 216 6.75 -17.14 0.86
CA ARG A 216 7.43 -17.64 -0.34
C ARG A 216 7.07 -16.79 -1.56
N LEU A 217 8.03 -16.48 -2.40
CA LEU A 217 7.82 -15.63 -3.59
C LEU A 217 6.86 -16.27 -4.60
N ASP A 218 6.85 -17.60 -4.71
CA ASP A 218 5.92 -18.31 -5.59
C ASP A 218 4.46 -18.24 -5.11
N GLN A 219 4.23 -18.23 -3.81
CA GLN A 219 2.89 -18.02 -3.23
C GLN A 219 2.44 -16.56 -3.40
N LEU A 220 3.36 -15.63 -3.13
CA LEU A 220 3.10 -14.20 -3.25
C LEU A 220 2.78 -13.81 -4.70
N SER A 221 3.58 -14.27 -5.67
CA SER A 221 3.35 -13.98 -7.08
C SER A 221 2.00 -14.50 -7.58
N ARG A 222 1.59 -15.73 -7.16
CA ARG A 222 0.24 -16.25 -7.47
C ARG A 222 -0.85 -15.41 -6.84
N ASN A 223 -0.71 -15.04 -5.58
CA ASN A 223 -1.71 -14.21 -4.88
C ASN A 223 -1.93 -12.86 -5.55
N LEU A 224 -0.85 -12.20 -5.99
CA LEU A 224 -0.94 -10.93 -6.71
C LEU A 224 -1.57 -11.11 -8.09
N ASP A 225 -1.21 -12.18 -8.82
CA ASP A 225 -1.83 -12.50 -10.10
C ASP A 225 -3.34 -12.75 -9.98
N GLU A 226 -3.77 -13.53 -8.99
CA GLU A 226 -5.19 -13.81 -8.74
C GLU A 226 -5.98 -12.54 -8.44
N LYS A 227 -5.44 -11.64 -7.61
CA LYS A 227 -6.06 -10.35 -7.31
C LYS A 227 -6.17 -9.48 -8.56
N ALA A 228 -5.08 -9.36 -9.33
CA ALA A 228 -5.04 -8.57 -10.55
C ALA A 228 -6.01 -9.11 -11.62
N ASP A 229 -6.03 -10.43 -11.82
CA ASP A 229 -6.95 -11.07 -12.77
C ASP A 229 -8.41 -10.85 -12.37
N TRP A 230 -8.71 -11.00 -11.08
CA TRP A 230 -10.04 -10.72 -10.56
C TRP A 230 -10.46 -9.27 -10.81
N MET A 231 -9.59 -8.28 -10.53
CA MET A 231 -9.87 -6.85 -10.81
C MET A 231 -10.23 -6.63 -12.28
N MET A 232 -9.42 -7.16 -13.19
CA MET A 232 -9.66 -7.01 -14.62
C MET A 232 -10.91 -7.75 -15.13
N GLU A 233 -11.23 -8.91 -14.54
CA GLU A 233 -12.47 -9.63 -14.81
C GLU A 233 -13.69 -8.85 -14.31
N ASN A 234 -13.61 -8.26 -13.11
CA ASN A 234 -14.69 -7.44 -12.55
C ASN A 234 -15.01 -6.24 -13.42
N ILE A 235 -13.98 -5.48 -13.83
CA ILE A 235 -14.11 -4.34 -14.74
C ILE A 235 -14.80 -4.76 -16.06
N ARG A 236 -14.33 -5.84 -16.69
CA ARG A 236 -14.94 -6.31 -17.96
C ARG A 236 -16.39 -6.73 -17.80
N ARG A 237 -16.75 -7.24 -16.62
CA ARG A 237 -18.11 -7.71 -16.35
C ARG A 237 -19.08 -6.57 -16.03
N ARG A 238 -18.60 -5.51 -15.35
CA ARG A 238 -19.46 -4.46 -14.79
C ARG A 238 -19.43 -3.14 -15.56
N GLU A 239 -18.26 -2.79 -16.10
CA GLU A 239 -17.99 -1.46 -16.62
C GLU A 239 -17.81 -1.43 -18.16
N TRP A 240 -17.86 -2.61 -18.80
CA TRP A 240 -17.66 -2.70 -20.24
C TRP A 240 -18.92 -3.09 -21.02
#